data_4d1bae153fbd5c2945f153e209b28dba
#
_entry.id   4d1bae153fbd5c2945f153e209b28dba
#
_cell.length_a   1.000
_cell.length_b   1.000
_cell.length_c   1.000
_cell.angle_alpha   90.00
_cell.angle_beta   90.00
_cell.angle_gamma   90.00
#
_symmetry.space_group_name_H-M   'P 1'
#
loop_
_entity.id
_entity.type
_entity.pdbx_description
1 polymer ?
#
loop_
_entity_poly.entity_id
_entity_poly.type
_entity_poly.pdbx_seq_one_letter_code
_entity_poly.pdbx_strand_id
1 'polypeptide(L)'
;FFKQKTAYEISACLVGSEMCIRDRESGFIKNEDKENFWVIDPIDGTTNFINGIPHFCISVGLVLDNEIVSGVIFDPIKDEIYYAEKNSGAYMNNKSIRVSRKREISECLFSSNSKKISSDSLTIRITGSAALDLAYVSCGRFDGSFHKNLSLWDIAAGSILVREAGGVLSDIDLKKTENISLIASNQSIEKEINNKISMF
;
A
#
# COMPACT_ATOMS: atom_id res chain seq x y z
N PHE A 1 -3.49 10.93 24.47
CA PHE A 1 -4.54 9.92 24.26
C PHE A 1 -5.10 10.11 22.84
N PHE A 2 -4.56 9.42 21.84
CA PHE A 2 -5.20 9.34 20.54
C PHE A 2 -6.37 8.38 20.68
N LYS A 3 -7.59 8.90 20.61
CA LYS A 3 -8.79 8.08 20.53
C LYS A 3 -8.79 7.44 19.14
N GLN A 4 -8.79 6.13 19.09
CA GLN A 4 -8.90 5.37 17.84
C GLN A 4 -10.18 5.82 17.11
N LYS A 5 -10.02 6.53 15.99
CA LYS A 5 -11.14 6.95 15.16
C LYS A 5 -11.50 5.81 14.21
N THR A 6 -12.77 5.51 14.06
CA THR A 6 -13.26 4.55 13.07
C THR A 6 -13.00 5.07 11.65
N ALA A 7 -12.97 4.17 10.66
CA ALA A 7 -12.85 4.56 9.25
C ALA A 7 -13.90 5.59 8.82
N TYR A 8 -15.12 5.52 9.39
CA TYR A 8 -16.19 6.50 9.20
C TYR A 8 -15.82 7.87 9.80
N GLU A 9 -15.20 7.92 10.96
CA GLU A 9 -14.74 9.18 11.58
C GLU A 9 -13.56 9.78 10.82
N ILE A 10 -12.70 8.97 10.21
CA ILE A 10 -11.63 9.43 9.32
C ILE A 10 -12.24 10.05 8.06
N SER A 11 -13.19 9.39 7.40
CA SER A 11 -13.87 9.93 6.22
C SER A 11 -14.70 11.18 6.55
N ALA A 12 -15.37 11.23 7.71
CA ALA A 12 -16.13 12.39 8.17
C ALA A 12 -15.24 13.61 8.49
N CYS A 13 -14.00 13.38 8.96
CA CYS A 13 -13.02 14.45 9.15
C CYS A 13 -12.51 15.01 7.82
N LEU A 14 -12.56 14.23 6.73
CA LEU A 14 -12.15 14.66 5.38
C LEU A 14 -13.20 15.54 4.69
N VAL A 15 -14.48 15.44 5.08
CA VAL A 15 -15.60 16.19 4.48
C VAL A 15 -15.50 17.71 4.68
N GLY A 16 -14.66 18.17 5.60
CA GLY A 16 -14.43 19.60 5.86
C GLY A 16 -13.16 20.18 5.23
N SER A 17 -12.33 19.36 4.55
CA SER A 17 -11.12 19.86 3.91
C SER A 17 -11.42 20.34 2.50
N GLU A 18 -10.92 21.52 2.13
CA GLU A 18 -11.03 22.05 0.76
C GLU A 18 -10.09 21.31 -0.23
N MET A 19 -9.38 20.28 0.24
CA MET A 19 -8.44 19.48 -0.56
C MET A 19 -9.16 18.58 -1.54
N CYS A 20 -8.56 18.38 -2.70
CA CYS A 20 -9.04 17.45 -3.72
C CYS A 20 -9.02 16.01 -3.19
N ILE A 21 -10.05 15.24 -3.52
CA ILE A 21 -10.13 13.81 -3.21
C ILE A 21 -10.10 13.05 -4.53
N ARG A 22 -9.20 12.07 -4.61
CA ARG A 22 -9.16 11.07 -5.68
C ARG A 22 -9.59 9.74 -5.09
N ASP A 23 -10.78 9.30 -5.42
CA ASP A 23 -11.27 8.01 -4.95
C ASP A 23 -11.67 7.10 -6.12
N ARG A 24 -11.85 5.83 -5.80
CA ARG A 24 -12.17 4.77 -6.74
C ARG A 24 -13.58 4.90 -7.32
N GLU A 25 -14.55 5.39 -6.53
CA GLU A 25 -15.97 5.35 -6.86
C GLU A 25 -16.43 6.60 -7.66
N SER A 26 -15.85 7.75 -7.36
CA SER A 26 -16.30 9.06 -7.88
C SER A 26 -15.28 9.74 -8.79
N GLY A 27 -14.07 9.20 -8.92
CA GLY A 27 -12.99 9.87 -9.63
C GLY A 27 -12.51 11.14 -8.91
N PHE A 28 -12.43 12.26 -9.61
CA PHE A 28 -12.06 13.56 -9.00
C PHE A 28 -13.27 14.24 -8.36
N ILE A 29 -13.26 14.39 -7.04
CA ILE A 29 -14.24 15.18 -6.31
C ILE A 29 -13.60 16.50 -5.84
N LYS A 30 -14.04 17.61 -6.40
CA LYS A 30 -13.79 19.01 -6.01
C LYS A 30 -12.35 19.50 -5.96
N ASN A 31 -12.15 20.64 -6.62
CA ASN A 31 -10.96 21.46 -6.80
C ASN A 31 -9.85 20.85 -7.67
N GLU A 32 -9.37 21.67 -8.60
CA GLU A 32 -8.33 21.31 -9.59
C GLU A 32 -6.90 21.30 -9.00
N ASP A 33 -6.75 21.17 -7.69
CA ASP A 33 -5.43 21.05 -7.08
C ASP A 33 -4.84 19.67 -7.39
N LYS A 34 -3.89 19.66 -8.33
CA LYS A 34 -3.23 18.44 -8.79
C LYS A 34 -2.03 18.06 -7.93
N GLU A 35 -1.60 18.92 -7.03
CA GLU A 35 -0.40 18.75 -6.20
C GLU A 35 -0.74 18.32 -4.77
N ASN A 36 -1.96 18.69 -4.29
CA ASN A 36 -2.40 18.42 -2.93
C ASN A 36 -3.75 17.71 -2.94
N PHE A 37 -3.79 16.44 -2.60
CA PHE A 37 -5.02 15.64 -2.64
C PHE A 37 -4.97 14.43 -1.74
N TRP A 38 -6.15 13.98 -1.32
CA TRP A 38 -6.36 12.69 -0.71
C TRP A 38 -6.54 11.61 -1.77
N VAL A 39 -6.01 10.43 -1.49
CA VAL A 39 -6.14 9.23 -2.33
C VAL A 39 -6.82 8.17 -1.49
N ILE A 40 -8.04 7.74 -1.88
CA ILE A 40 -8.86 6.85 -1.05
C ILE A 40 -9.30 5.63 -1.87
N ASP A 41 -9.06 4.44 -1.32
CA ASP A 41 -9.78 3.22 -1.68
C ASP A 41 -10.65 2.79 -0.50
N PRO A 42 -11.98 2.94 -0.60
CA PRO A 42 -12.88 2.55 0.48
C PRO A 42 -12.93 1.04 0.71
N ILE A 43 -12.63 0.22 -0.31
CA ILE A 43 -12.57 -1.24 -0.20
C ILE A 43 -11.54 -1.78 -1.20
N ASP A 44 -10.25 -1.82 -0.80
CA ASP A 44 -9.25 -2.60 -1.52
C ASP A 44 -9.44 -4.08 -1.25
N GLY A 45 -9.43 -4.91 -2.31
CA GLY A 45 -9.82 -6.31 -2.24
C GLY A 45 -11.33 -6.52 -2.46
N THR A 46 -11.97 -5.71 -3.31
CA THR A 46 -13.42 -5.77 -3.60
C THR A 46 -13.88 -7.15 -4.01
N THR A 47 -13.11 -7.89 -4.81
CA THR A 47 -13.44 -9.26 -5.19
C THR A 47 -13.52 -10.18 -3.97
N ASN A 48 -12.59 -10.03 -3.02
CA ASN A 48 -12.63 -10.78 -1.76
C ASN A 48 -13.87 -10.41 -0.96
N PHE A 49 -14.14 -9.12 -0.81
CA PHE A 49 -15.29 -8.62 -0.06
C PHE A 49 -16.62 -9.18 -0.58
N ILE A 50 -16.87 -9.10 -1.89
CA ILE A 50 -18.10 -9.58 -2.53
C ILE A 50 -18.27 -11.09 -2.33
N ASN A 51 -17.18 -11.85 -2.33
CA ASN A 51 -17.21 -13.30 -2.16
C ASN A 51 -17.13 -13.76 -0.69
N GLY A 52 -17.19 -12.84 0.28
CA GLY A 52 -17.13 -13.17 1.71
C GLY A 52 -15.76 -13.68 2.17
N ILE A 53 -14.68 -13.39 1.40
CA ILE A 53 -13.32 -13.73 1.79
C ILE A 53 -12.82 -12.63 2.74
N PRO A 54 -12.42 -12.97 3.99
CA PRO A 54 -12.07 -11.99 5.02
C PRO A 54 -10.65 -11.42 4.82
N HIS A 55 -10.40 -10.81 3.65
CA HIS A 55 -9.11 -10.21 3.29
C HIS A 55 -9.34 -9.00 2.38
N PHE A 56 -9.60 -7.86 2.98
CA PHE A 56 -9.83 -6.56 2.35
C PHE A 56 -9.52 -5.45 3.35
N CYS A 57 -9.34 -4.22 2.89
CA CYS A 57 -9.04 -3.10 3.75
C CYS A 57 -9.59 -1.77 3.22
N ILE A 58 -9.48 -0.73 4.05
CA ILE A 58 -9.63 0.67 3.67
C ILE A 58 -8.24 1.26 3.54
N SER A 59 -7.97 1.98 2.44
CA SER A 59 -6.69 2.61 2.18
C SER A 59 -6.88 4.11 1.98
N VAL A 60 -6.11 4.92 2.72
CA VAL A 60 -6.15 6.38 2.66
C VAL A 60 -4.74 6.93 2.62
N GLY A 61 -4.38 7.63 1.55
CA GLY A 61 -3.11 8.32 1.37
C GLY A 61 -3.29 9.82 1.27
N LEU A 62 -2.29 10.57 1.68
CA LEU A 62 -2.22 12.03 1.53
C LEU A 62 -1.03 12.38 0.65
N VAL A 63 -1.28 13.13 -0.42
CA VAL A 63 -0.27 13.72 -1.29
C VAL A 63 -0.24 15.22 -1.03
N LEU A 64 0.96 15.76 -0.78
CA LEU A 64 1.24 17.19 -0.69
C LEU A 64 2.47 17.49 -1.54
N ASP A 65 2.42 18.56 -2.33
CA ASP A 65 3.51 18.99 -3.21
C ASP A 65 4.04 17.86 -4.12
N ASN A 66 3.11 17.07 -4.68
CA ASN A 66 3.40 15.88 -5.48
C ASN A 66 4.22 14.79 -4.74
N GLU A 67 4.12 14.71 -3.43
CA GLU A 67 4.77 13.68 -2.63
C GLU A 67 3.76 12.99 -1.69
N ILE A 68 3.84 11.66 -1.55
CA ILE A 68 3.03 10.94 -0.58
C ILE A 68 3.64 11.18 0.80
N VAL A 69 2.92 11.91 1.66
CA VAL A 69 3.41 12.34 2.98
C VAL A 69 2.80 11.58 4.15
N SER A 70 1.61 10.98 3.96
CA SER A 70 0.97 10.18 5.00
C SER A 70 0.13 9.07 4.39
N GLY A 71 -0.07 7.99 5.14
CA GLY A 71 -0.89 6.87 4.71
C GLY A 71 -1.43 6.07 5.88
N VAL A 72 -2.66 5.58 5.71
CA VAL A 72 -3.35 4.71 6.66
C VAL A 72 -3.98 3.55 5.89
N ILE A 73 -3.78 2.33 6.39
CA ILE A 73 -4.46 1.13 5.91
C ILE A 73 -5.11 0.46 7.11
N PHE A 74 -6.41 0.19 7.03
CA PHE A 74 -7.17 -0.47 8.08
C PHE A 74 -7.75 -1.80 7.60
N ASP A 75 -7.31 -2.89 8.20
CA ASP A 75 -7.89 -4.23 8.05
C ASP A 75 -8.99 -4.42 9.11
N PRO A 76 -10.28 -4.35 8.74
CA PRO A 76 -11.37 -4.44 9.72
C PRO A 76 -11.59 -5.86 10.24
N ILE A 77 -11.04 -6.87 9.56
CA ILE A 77 -11.20 -8.28 9.97
C ILE A 77 -10.24 -8.63 11.09
N LYS A 78 -9.00 -8.10 11.02
CA LYS A 78 -7.96 -8.37 12.02
C LYS A 78 -7.86 -7.28 13.09
N ASP A 79 -8.63 -6.19 12.94
CA ASP A 79 -8.53 -4.99 13.75
C ASP A 79 -7.09 -4.45 13.78
N GLU A 80 -6.49 -4.39 12.58
CA GLU A 80 -5.12 -3.91 12.38
C GLU A 80 -5.13 -2.59 11.63
N ILE A 81 -4.63 -1.54 12.27
CA ILE A 81 -4.41 -0.24 11.66
C ILE A 81 -2.92 -0.02 11.42
N TYR A 82 -2.55 0.16 10.16
CA TYR A 82 -1.20 0.50 9.72
C TYR A 82 -1.18 1.97 9.35
N TYR A 83 -0.19 2.72 9.82
CA TYR A 83 -0.06 4.13 9.49
C TYR A 83 1.39 4.58 9.46
N ALA A 84 1.66 5.56 8.62
CA ALA A 84 2.96 6.20 8.52
C ALA A 84 2.79 7.67 8.13
N GLU A 85 3.73 8.49 8.57
CA GLU A 85 3.91 9.87 8.15
C GLU A 85 5.39 10.07 7.81
N LYS A 86 5.66 10.87 6.78
CA LYS A 86 7.00 11.17 6.28
C LYS A 86 7.94 11.58 7.41
N ASN A 87 9.09 10.91 7.52
CA ASN A 87 10.11 11.09 8.55
C ASN A 87 9.67 10.76 9.99
N SER A 88 8.52 10.08 10.17
CA SER A 88 8.00 9.75 11.50
C SER A 88 8.01 8.24 11.79
N GLY A 89 8.36 7.44 10.78
CA GLY A 89 8.35 5.98 10.86
C GLY A 89 6.97 5.38 10.56
N ALA A 90 6.92 4.04 10.54
CA ALA A 90 5.70 3.27 10.30
C ALA A 90 5.28 2.50 11.55
N TYR A 91 3.97 2.36 11.72
CA TYR A 91 3.35 1.77 12.91
C TYR A 91 2.21 0.83 12.54
N MET A 92 2.01 -0.21 13.36
CA MET A 92 0.84 -1.08 13.36
C MET A 92 0.27 -1.11 14.79
N ASN A 93 -0.99 -0.73 14.98
CA ASN A 93 -1.63 -0.66 16.31
C ASN A 93 -0.73 0.02 17.36
N ASN A 94 -0.17 1.19 17.02
CA ASN A 94 0.74 2.01 17.84
C ASN A 94 2.11 1.36 18.15
N LYS A 95 2.46 0.23 17.53
CA LYS A 95 3.78 -0.40 17.63
C LYS A 95 4.58 -0.09 16.38
N SER A 96 5.81 0.40 16.54
CA SER A 96 6.71 0.63 15.41
C SER A 96 6.98 -0.67 14.66
N ILE A 97 6.90 -0.61 13.34
CA ILE A 97 7.14 -1.74 12.44
C ILE A 97 8.33 -1.48 11.52
N ARG A 98 8.91 -2.55 11.00
CA ARG A 98 10.01 -2.53 10.03
C ARG A 98 9.81 -3.64 9.01
N VAL A 99 10.32 -3.43 7.81
CA VAL A 99 10.43 -4.48 6.80
C VAL A 99 11.30 -5.63 7.29
N SER A 100 11.18 -6.78 6.67
CA SER A 100 11.98 -7.95 6.99
C SER A 100 13.49 -7.69 6.80
N ARG A 101 14.33 -8.54 7.41
CA ARG A 101 15.79 -8.48 7.29
C ARG A 101 16.38 -9.66 6.55
N LYS A 102 15.55 -10.47 5.89
CA LYS A 102 16.02 -11.61 5.11
C LYS A 102 16.87 -11.14 3.94
N ARG A 103 17.84 -11.95 3.58
CA ARG A 103 18.83 -11.67 2.53
C ARG A 103 18.76 -12.69 1.39
N GLU A 104 18.32 -13.90 1.70
CA GLU A 104 18.27 -15.00 0.75
C GLU A 104 16.85 -15.10 0.16
N ILE A 105 16.73 -14.91 -1.15
CA ILE A 105 15.45 -14.95 -1.85
C ILE A 105 14.71 -16.28 -1.68
N SER A 106 15.45 -17.39 -1.57
CA SER A 106 14.87 -18.72 -1.35
C SER A 106 14.10 -18.86 -0.03
N GLU A 107 14.37 -18.00 0.93
CA GLU A 107 13.69 -17.98 2.24
C GLU A 107 12.56 -16.94 2.28
N CYS A 108 12.41 -16.16 1.21
CA CYS A 108 11.49 -15.02 1.18
C CYS A 108 10.08 -15.44 0.75
N LEU A 109 9.10 -14.74 1.31
CA LEU A 109 7.70 -14.84 0.94
C LEU A 109 7.26 -13.53 0.27
N PHE A 110 6.69 -13.66 -0.92
CA PHE A 110 6.27 -12.55 -1.75
C PHE A 110 4.76 -12.53 -1.96
N SER A 111 4.24 -11.36 -2.32
CA SER A 111 2.90 -11.22 -2.87
C SER A 111 2.93 -10.65 -4.28
N SER A 112 1.90 -10.99 -5.07
CA SER A 112 1.73 -10.49 -6.44
C SER A 112 0.27 -10.60 -6.89
N ASN A 113 -0.12 -9.79 -7.87
CA ASN A 113 -1.37 -9.97 -8.61
C ASN A 113 -1.18 -10.72 -9.95
N SER A 114 0.04 -11.13 -10.29
CA SER A 114 0.34 -11.79 -11.55
C SER A 114 0.47 -13.31 -11.39
N LYS A 115 -0.32 -14.04 -12.17
CA LYS A 115 -0.23 -15.51 -12.29
C LYS A 115 0.95 -16.00 -13.15
N LYS A 116 1.59 -15.10 -13.90
CA LYS A 116 2.64 -15.44 -14.87
C LYS A 116 4.04 -15.56 -14.26
N ILE A 117 4.18 -15.23 -12.98
CA ILE A 117 5.47 -15.31 -12.29
C ILE A 117 5.59 -16.72 -11.71
N SER A 118 5.88 -17.69 -12.54
CA SER A 118 6.34 -19.00 -12.10
C SER A 118 7.85 -19.04 -12.22
N SER A 119 8.57 -18.54 -11.25
CA SER A 119 9.93 -18.99 -11.06
C SER A 119 9.88 -20.06 -9.99
N ASP A 120 10.39 -21.26 -10.28
CA ASP A 120 10.50 -22.36 -9.32
C ASP A 120 11.27 -21.99 -8.04
N SER A 121 11.76 -20.75 -7.99
CA SER A 121 12.57 -20.20 -6.90
C SER A 121 11.86 -19.19 -6.00
N LEU A 122 10.60 -18.80 -6.27
CA LEU A 122 9.91 -17.79 -5.47
C LEU A 122 8.64 -18.35 -4.84
N THR A 123 8.50 -18.18 -3.51
CA THR A 123 7.24 -18.48 -2.81
C THR A 123 6.33 -17.25 -2.89
N ILE A 124 5.24 -17.34 -3.65
CA ILE A 124 4.35 -16.21 -3.94
C ILE A 124 2.94 -16.47 -3.40
N ARG A 125 2.29 -15.42 -2.91
CA ARG A 125 0.87 -15.37 -2.56
C ARG A 125 0.15 -14.41 -3.48
N ILE A 126 -1.06 -14.79 -3.91
CA ILE A 126 -2.01 -13.92 -4.60
C ILE A 126 -3.15 -13.70 -3.62
N THR A 127 -3.14 -12.56 -2.95
CA THR A 127 -4.04 -12.28 -1.82
C THR A 127 -5.32 -11.59 -2.27
N GLY A 128 -5.25 -10.77 -3.33
CA GLY A 128 -6.35 -9.99 -3.86
C GLY A 128 -6.53 -8.60 -3.24
N SER A 129 -5.58 -8.12 -2.42
CA SER A 129 -5.54 -6.79 -1.83
C SER A 129 -4.13 -6.23 -1.90
N ALA A 130 -3.89 -5.28 -2.79
CA ALA A 130 -2.56 -4.70 -2.98
C ALA A 130 -2.15 -3.81 -1.79
N ALA A 131 -3.07 -3.08 -1.20
CA ALA A 131 -2.79 -2.25 -0.04
C ALA A 131 -2.40 -3.10 1.17
N LEU A 132 -3.10 -4.23 1.45
CA LEU A 132 -2.70 -5.15 2.52
C LEU A 132 -1.36 -5.83 2.24
N ASP A 133 -1.07 -6.15 0.98
CA ASP A 133 0.22 -6.72 0.60
C ASP A 133 1.37 -5.76 0.95
N LEU A 134 1.23 -4.47 0.66
CA LEU A 134 2.21 -3.44 1.03
C LEU A 134 2.29 -3.23 2.56
N ALA A 135 1.15 -3.26 3.26
CA ALA A 135 1.13 -3.23 4.72
C ALA A 135 1.89 -4.43 5.31
N TYR A 136 1.75 -5.61 4.72
CA TYR A 136 2.47 -6.81 5.16
C TYR A 136 3.96 -6.75 4.84
N VAL A 137 4.37 -6.11 3.74
CA VAL A 137 5.78 -5.82 3.49
C VAL A 137 6.33 -4.88 4.56
N SER A 138 5.60 -3.79 4.90
CA SER A 138 6.04 -2.80 5.87
C SER A 138 6.26 -3.36 7.28
N CYS A 139 5.53 -4.42 7.65
CA CYS A 139 5.68 -5.08 8.96
C CYS A 139 6.49 -6.40 8.91
N GLY A 140 7.06 -6.75 7.75
CA GLY A 140 7.91 -7.92 7.58
C GLY A 140 7.17 -9.26 7.53
N ARG A 141 5.83 -9.27 7.34
CA ARG A 141 5.06 -10.49 7.08
C ARG A 141 5.32 -11.01 5.67
N PHE A 142 5.46 -10.11 4.69
CA PHE A 142 6.03 -10.39 3.37
C PHE A 142 7.40 -9.75 3.27
N ASP A 143 8.27 -10.37 2.50
CA ASP A 143 9.62 -9.88 2.25
C ASP A 143 9.68 -8.93 1.06
N GLY A 144 8.69 -9.05 0.17
CA GLY A 144 8.46 -8.15 -0.96
C GLY A 144 7.11 -8.38 -1.61
N SER A 145 6.76 -7.44 -2.48
CA SER A 145 5.51 -7.42 -3.23
C SER A 145 5.76 -6.85 -4.62
N PHE A 146 5.15 -7.41 -5.65
CA PHE A 146 5.25 -6.92 -7.01
C PHE A 146 3.91 -7.06 -7.73
N HIS A 147 3.42 -5.93 -8.20
CA HIS A 147 2.12 -5.81 -8.83
C HIS A 147 2.20 -5.05 -10.15
N LYS A 148 1.29 -5.34 -11.06
CA LYS A 148 1.10 -4.63 -12.33
C LYS A 148 -0.32 -4.13 -12.46
N ASN A 149 -0.48 -3.07 -13.25
CA ASN A 149 -1.78 -2.50 -13.58
C ASN A 149 -2.59 -2.12 -12.33
N LEU A 150 -1.92 -1.52 -11.35
CA LEU A 150 -2.55 -0.95 -10.17
C LEU A 150 -3.01 0.47 -10.42
N SER A 151 -3.93 0.92 -9.59
CA SER A 151 -4.32 2.31 -9.50
C SER A 151 -3.58 3.01 -8.35
N LEU A 152 -3.58 4.33 -8.37
CA LEU A 152 -2.87 5.11 -7.33
C LEU A 152 -3.46 4.86 -5.93
N TRP A 153 -4.76 4.64 -5.82
CA TRP A 153 -5.44 4.37 -4.55
C TRP A 153 -5.08 3.01 -3.94
N ASP A 154 -4.66 2.03 -4.76
CA ASP A 154 -4.20 0.73 -4.28
C ASP A 154 -2.84 0.81 -3.59
N ILE A 155 -2.04 1.85 -3.91
CA ILE A 155 -0.62 1.88 -3.54
C ILE A 155 -0.19 3.09 -2.70
N ALA A 156 -0.91 4.20 -2.72
CA ALA A 156 -0.45 5.44 -2.09
C ALA A 156 -0.14 5.26 -0.60
N ALA A 157 -1.10 4.76 0.18
CA ALA A 157 -0.90 4.55 1.61
C ALA A 157 0.19 3.49 1.90
N GLY A 158 0.17 2.37 1.16
CA GLY A 158 1.15 1.31 1.33
C GLY A 158 2.58 1.74 0.99
N SER A 159 2.74 2.67 0.04
CA SER A 159 4.05 3.18 -0.37
C SER A 159 4.76 3.94 0.74
N ILE A 160 4.07 4.85 1.42
CA ILE A 160 4.68 5.56 2.56
C ILE A 160 4.95 4.61 3.73
N LEU A 161 4.08 3.64 3.98
CA LEU A 161 4.29 2.60 5.00
C LEU A 161 5.60 1.84 4.76
N VAL A 162 5.82 1.36 3.54
CA VAL A 162 7.04 0.60 3.20
C VAL A 162 8.28 1.48 3.33
N ARG A 163 8.26 2.73 2.83
CA ARG A 163 9.39 3.67 2.94
C ARG A 163 9.74 3.95 4.40
N GLU A 164 8.77 4.31 5.20
CA GLU A 164 8.96 4.65 6.62
C GLU A 164 9.31 3.44 7.48
N ALA A 165 8.98 2.23 7.03
CA ALA A 165 9.44 0.99 7.64
C ALA A 165 10.87 0.60 7.25
N GLY A 166 11.55 1.38 6.39
CA GLY A 166 12.92 1.15 5.94
C GLY A 166 13.03 0.20 4.73
N GLY A 167 11.93 0.00 3.99
CA GLY A 167 11.91 -0.70 2.72
C GLY A 167 12.22 0.19 1.52
N VAL A 168 12.24 -0.42 0.35
CA VAL A 168 12.46 0.23 -0.93
C VAL A 168 11.30 -0.03 -1.88
N LEU A 169 11.05 0.92 -2.76
CA LEU A 169 9.99 0.87 -3.77
C LEU A 169 10.55 1.32 -5.13
N SER A 170 10.02 0.73 -6.20
CA SER A 170 10.20 1.32 -7.53
C SER A 170 9.56 2.70 -7.60
N ASP A 171 10.02 3.52 -8.55
CA ASP A 171 9.49 4.88 -8.74
C ASP A 171 8.00 4.86 -9.08
N ILE A 172 7.27 5.78 -8.46
CA ILE A 172 5.82 5.98 -8.66
C ILE A 172 5.61 7.34 -9.32
N ASP A 173 5.02 7.34 -10.50
CA ASP A 173 4.58 8.56 -11.16
C ASP A 173 3.19 8.95 -10.63
N LEU A 174 3.14 9.92 -9.72
CA LEU A 174 1.90 10.41 -9.10
C LEU A 174 0.94 11.14 -10.08
N LYS A 175 1.42 11.44 -11.31
CA LYS A 175 0.56 11.97 -12.37
C LYS A 175 -0.32 10.88 -13.00
N LYS A 176 0.09 9.63 -12.89
CA LYS A 176 -0.69 8.48 -13.32
C LYS A 176 -1.67 8.08 -12.24
N THR A 177 -2.92 7.87 -12.63
CA THR A 177 -3.97 7.35 -11.74
C THR A 177 -4.13 5.83 -11.84
N GLU A 178 -3.73 5.26 -12.98
CA GLU A 178 -3.91 3.84 -13.32
C GLU A 178 -2.70 3.28 -14.07
N ASN A 179 -2.69 1.96 -14.27
CA ASN A 179 -1.64 1.22 -14.98
C ASN A 179 -0.25 1.41 -14.35
N ILE A 180 -0.21 1.50 -13.02
CA ILE A 180 1.03 1.60 -12.27
C ILE A 180 1.55 0.20 -11.98
N SER A 181 2.85 -0.01 -12.19
CA SER A 181 3.54 -1.22 -11.75
C SER A 181 4.41 -0.85 -10.55
N LEU A 182 4.37 -1.67 -9.52
CA LEU A 182 5.08 -1.42 -8.27
C LEU A 182 5.84 -2.67 -7.81
N ILE A 183 7.08 -2.47 -7.41
CA ILE A 183 7.90 -3.43 -6.70
C ILE A 183 8.23 -2.83 -5.34
N ALA A 184 7.98 -3.57 -4.28
CA ALA A 184 8.31 -3.22 -2.91
C ALA A 184 9.09 -4.35 -2.25
N SER A 185 10.15 -4.04 -1.51
CA SER A 185 10.93 -5.04 -0.78
C SER A 185 11.76 -4.44 0.35
N ASN A 186 12.44 -5.29 1.11
CA ASN A 186 13.55 -4.83 1.93
C ASN A 186 14.78 -4.52 1.06
N GLN A 187 15.70 -3.72 1.56
CA GLN A 187 16.89 -3.28 0.82
C GLN A 187 17.83 -4.43 0.41
N SER A 188 17.86 -5.52 1.19
CA SER A 188 18.84 -6.59 0.98
C SER A 188 18.56 -7.43 -0.26
N ILE A 189 17.28 -7.59 -0.64
CA ILE A 189 16.84 -8.42 -1.76
C ILE A 189 16.44 -7.62 -3.00
N GLU A 190 16.43 -6.28 -2.92
CA GLU A 190 15.95 -5.38 -3.99
C GLU A 190 16.57 -5.68 -5.36
N LYS A 191 17.91 -5.76 -5.42
CA LYS A 191 18.62 -5.97 -6.69
C LYS A 191 18.27 -7.31 -7.32
N GLU A 192 18.20 -8.36 -6.51
CA GLU A 192 17.92 -9.71 -7.01
C GLU A 192 16.45 -9.84 -7.46
N ILE A 193 15.51 -9.24 -6.73
CA ILE A 193 14.11 -9.16 -7.14
C ILE A 193 13.96 -8.42 -8.46
N ASN A 194 14.56 -7.23 -8.60
CA ASN A 194 14.48 -6.46 -9.84
C ASN A 194 15.01 -7.26 -11.05
N ASN A 195 16.09 -7.99 -10.87
CA ASN A 195 16.64 -8.85 -11.94
C ASN A 195 15.69 -10.01 -12.31
N LYS A 196 15.05 -10.64 -11.32
CA LYS A 196 14.11 -11.74 -11.54
C LYS A 196 12.78 -11.27 -12.14
N ILE A 197 12.32 -10.08 -11.79
CA ILE A 197 11.05 -9.51 -12.24
C ILE A 197 11.19 -8.71 -13.54
N SER A 198 12.36 -8.18 -13.88
CA SER A 198 12.62 -7.48 -15.15
C SER A 198 12.44 -8.38 -16.39
N MET A 199 12.26 -9.67 -16.19
CA MET A 199 11.95 -10.64 -17.25
C MET A 199 10.44 -10.81 -17.53
N PHE A 200 9.58 -9.96 -16.93
CA PHE A 200 8.12 -10.07 -17.11
C PHE A 200 7.51 -8.91 -17.89
#